data_f5252d179e0abab1b8a37d1a9753cee1
#
_entry.id   f5252d179e0abab1b8a37d1a9753cee1
#
_cell.length_a   1.000
_cell.length_b   1.000
_cell.length_c   1.000
_cell.angle_alpha   90.00
_cell.angle_beta   90.00
_cell.angle_gamma   90.00
#
_symmetry.space_group_name_H-M   'P 1'
#
loop_
_entity.id
_entity.type
_entity.pdbx_description
1 polymer ?
#
loop_
_entity_poly.entity_id
_entity_poly.type
_entity_poly.pdbx_seq_one_letter_code
_entity_poly.pdbx_strand_id
1 'polypeptide(L)'
;GTKFRLDSTRIPVKSGKLRFNKYRFIAPNNSELVLNGAVTLTPFDRMRMDLSLNARNFEVVNVKKNKTSMIYGKAYAGMNAKLTGPFTDLNMTGGINLLNSTDITYTLRSSDPTLEDKSVDLVRFTSFRDSVEVEEAVFLTKVDASSFAMKMQIEIGDQVRAGVELSEDGTNHANIQGGGNLVLVTNPESGMTLSGKYILTGGTVEYNVPIVGKKEFNIRSGSFVEWTGNMMNPLLNISAAEQVK
;
A
#
# COMPACT_ATOMS: atom_id res chain seq x y z
N GLY A 1 7.20 10.42 -4.59
CA GLY A 1 6.50 9.17 -4.86
C GLY A 1 6.93 8.53 -6.18
N THR A 2 6.51 7.30 -6.42
CA THR A 2 6.73 6.59 -7.68
C THR A 2 5.94 7.25 -8.80
N LYS A 3 6.56 7.48 -9.95
CA LYS A 3 5.91 8.09 -11.11
C LYS A 3 5.48 6.99 -12.08
N PHE A 4 4.19 6.92 -12.39
CA PHE A 4 3.63 6.00 -13.37
C PHE A 4 3.29 6.74 -14.66
N ARG A 5 3.43 6.06 -15.80
CA ARG A 5 2.94 6.53 -17.10
C ARG A 5 1.60 5.84 -17.39
N LEU A 6 0.68 6.58 -17.97
CA LEU A 6 -0.58 6.04 -18.45
C LEU A 6 -0.44 5.59 -19.91
N ASP A 7 -1.22 4.58 -20.28
CA ASP A 7 -1.37 4.20 -21.67
C ASP A 7 -1.97 5.36 -22.47
N SER A 8 -1.47 5.58 -23.67
CA SER A 8 -2.01 6.58 -24.61
C SER A 8 -3.26 6.11 -25.34
N THR A 9 -3.70 4.88 -25.11
CA THR A 9 -4.90 4.32 -25.73
C THR A 9 -6.14 5.09 -25.30
N ARG A 10 -6.96 5.48 -26.29
CA ARG A 10 -8.22 6.19 -26.02
C ARG A 10 -9.19 5.26 -25.30
N ILE A 11 -9.80 5.74 -24.23
CA ILE A 11 -10.86 5.03 -23.53
C ILE A 11 -12.19 5.39 -24.21
N PRO A 12 -12.84 4.42 -24.87
CA PRO A 12 -14.11 4.70 -25.55
C PRO A 12 -15.23 4.93 -24.54
N VAL A 13 -15.99 5.99 -24.78
CA VAL A 13 -17.26 6.24 -24.09
C VAL A 13 -18.39 5.94 -25.06
N LYS A 14 -19.18 4.91 -24.76
CA LYS A 14 -20.34 4.55 -25.58
C LYS A 14 -21.53 4.22 -24.68
N SER A 15 -22.67 4.80 -25.00
CA SER A 15 -23.93 4.58 -24.24
C SER A 15 -23.75 4.74 -22.72
N GLY A 16 -23.08 5.82 -22.30
CA GLY A 16 -22.83 6.11 -20.90
C GLY A 16 -21.89 5.16 -20.18
N LYS A 17 -21.06 4.40 -20.91
CA LYS A 17 -20.08 3.47 -20.34
C LYS A 17 -18.68 3.81 -20.82
N LEU A 18 -17.74 3.90 -19.87
CA LEU A 18 -16.30 3.87 -20.12
C LEU A 18 -15.85 2.41 -20.16
N ARG A 19 -15.19 1.99 -21.23
CA ARG A 19 -14.68 0.62 -21.36
C ARG A 19 -13.16 0.62 -21.37
N PHE A 20 -12.59 -0.15 -20.46
CA PHE A 20 -11.17 -0.41 -20.37
C PHE A 20 -10.88 -1.79 -20.97
N ASN A 21 -10.08 -1.82 -22.01
CA ASN A 21 -9.63 -3.05 -22.65
C ASN A 21 -8.11 -3.07 -22.66
N LYS A 22 -7.55 -3.80 -21.71
CA LYS A 22 -6.09 -3.89 -21.47
C LYS A 22 -5.43 -2.51 -21.32
N TYR A 23 -6.12 -1.59 -20.64
CA TYR A 23 -5.54 -0.28 -20.32
C TYR A 23 -4.40 -0.45 -19.34
N ARG A 24 -3.26 0.21 -19.56
CA ARG A 24 -2.03 -0.05 -18.84
C ARG A 24 -1.56 1.16 -18.02
N PHE A 25 -1.18 0.89 -16.81
CA PHE A 25 -0.34 1.77 -16.00
C PHE A 25 1.07 1.20 -16.06
N ILE A 26 2.04 2.01 -16.47
CA ILE A 26 3.40 1.59 -16.74
C ILE A 26 4.32 2.18 -15.67
N ALA A 27 4.98 1.31 -14.92
CA ALA A 27 5.93 1.68 -13.89
C ALA A 27 7.29 2.11 -14.47
N PRO A 28 8.19 2.72 -13.67
CA PRO A 28 9.50 3.17 -14.13
C PRO A 28 10.38 2.06 -14.74
N ASN A 29 10.23 0.83 -14.27
CA ASN A 29 10.91 -0.36 -14.80
C ASN A 29 10.22 -0.98 -16.03
N ASN A 30 9.24 -0.28 -16.62
CA ASN A 30 8.37 -0.74 -17.72
C ASN A 30 7.46 -1.95 -17.40
N SER A 31 7.33 -2.35 -16.14
CA SER A 31 6.30 -3.31 -15.75
C SER A 31 4.91 -2.70 -15.85
N GLU A 32 3.90 -3.52 -16.05
CA GLU A 32 2.56 -3.08 -16.36
C GLU A 32 1.55 -3.58 -15.32
N LEU A 33 0.66 -2.69 -14.90
CA LEU A 33 -0.60 -3.01 -14.28
C LEU A 33 -1.70 -2.85 -15.32
N VAL A 34 -2.40 -3.92 -15.61
CA VAL A 34 -3.43 -3.99 -16.66
C VAL A 34 -4.81 -3.86 -16.04
N LEU A 35 -5.57 -2.89 -16.52
CA LEU A 35 -6.96 -2.64 -16.15
C LEU A 35 -7.89 -3.10 -17.28
N ASN A 36 -8.89 -3.90 -16.93
CA ASN A 36 -9.99 -4.30 -17.82
C ASN A 36 -11.33 -4.03 -17.14
N GLY A 37 -12.39 -3.92 -17.95
CA GLY A 37 -13.75 -3.83 -17.45
C GLY A 37 -14.45 -2.55 -17.89
N ALA A 38 -15.42 -2.10 -17.12
CA ALA A 38 -16.23 -0.95 -17.46
C ALA A 38 -16.67 -0.15 -16.24
N VAL A 39 -16.84 1.14 -16.46
CA VAL A 39 -17.53 2.05 -15.54
C VAL A 39 -18.79 2.54 -16.23
N THR A 40 -19.95 2.26 -15.64
CA THR A 40 -21.25 2.73 -16.11
C THR A 40 -21.53 4.07 -15.44
N LEU A 41 -21.73 5.12 -16.22
CA LEU A 41 -21.93 6.50 -15.75
C LEU A 41 -23.38 6.96 -15.86
N THR A 42 -24.20 6.26 -16.62
CA THR A 42 -25.60 6.63 -16.84
C THR A 42 -26.55 5.47 -16.59
N PRO A 43 -27.68 5.71 -15.94
CA PRO A 43 -28.05 6.99 -15.30
C PRO A 43 -27.15 7.29 -14.10
N PHE A 44 -26.94 8.59 -13.77
CA PHE A 44 -26.00 9.03 -12.73
C PHE A 44 -26.35 8.53 -11.32
N ASP A 45 -27.62 8.23 -11.04
CA ASP A 45 -28.10 7.65 -9.78
C ASP A 45 -27.74 6.16 -9.64
N ARG A 46 -27.29 5.52 -10.72
CA ARG A 46 -26.95 4.08 -10.77
C ARG A 46 -25.56 3.82 -11.34
N MET A 47 -24.65 4.72 -11.11
CA MET A 47 -23.24 4.51 -11.54
C MET A 47 -22.66 3.26 -10.87
N ARG A 48 -21.97 2.46 -11.67
CA ARG A 48 -21.36 1.20 -11.22
C ARG A 48 -19.97 1.01 -11.80
N MET A 49 -19.12 0.33 -11.04
CA MET A 49 -17.84 -0.18 -11.50
C MET A 49 -17.89 -1.71 -11.62
N ASP A 50 -17.20 -2.22 -12.64
CA ASP A 50 -16.86 -3.62 -12.81
C ASP A 50 -15.48 -3.65 -13.47
N LEU A 51 -14.45 -3.67 -12.64
CA LEU A 51 -13.06 -3.52 -13.06
C LEU A 51 -12.23 -4.70 -12.53
N SER A 52 -11.29 -5.16 -13.33
CA SER A 52 -10.26 -6.11 -12.94
C SER A 52 -8.87 -5.50 -13.14
N LEU A 53 -8.01 -5.67 -12.14
CA LEU A 53 -6.63 -5.22 -12.13
C LEU A 53 -5.71 -6.44 -12.08
N ASN A 54 -4.75 -6.51 -12.98
CA ASN A 54 -3.80 -7.60 -13.04
C ASN A 54 -2.37 -7.07 -13.25
N ALA A 55 -1.45 -7.56 -12.43
CA ALA A 55 -0.03 -7.30 -12.59
C ALA A 55 0.78 -8.52 -12.16
N ARG A 56 1.98 -8.72 -12.73
CA ARG A 56 2.85 -9.85 -12.36
C ARG A 56 4.11 -9.42 -11.60
N ASN A 57 4.73 -8.36 -12.01
CA ASN A 57 5.98 -7.84 -11.40
C ASN A 57 5.96 -6.31 -11.49
N PHE A 58 4.92 -5.72 -10.93
CA PHE A 58 4.72 -4.29 -11.02
C PHE A 58 5.55 -3.57 -9.95
N GLU A 59 6.34 -2.59 -10.35
CA GLU A 59 7.11 -1.76 -9.44
C GLU A 59 6.19 -0.73 -8.77
N VAL A 60 5.64 -1.09 -7.61
CA VAL A 60 4.68 -0.25 -6.88
C VAL A 60 5.37 0.88 -6.12
N VAL A 61 6.60 0.66 -5.68
CA VAL A 61 7.42 1.67 -5.01
C VAL A 61 8.78 1.75 -5.69
N ASN A 62 9.19 2.98 -6.02
CA ASN A 62 10.54 3.32 -6.46
C ASN A 62 10.82 4.75 -5.99
N VAL A 63 11.26 4.85 -4.74
CA VAL A 63 11.48 6.13 -4.06
C VAL A 63 12.87 6.15 -3.48
N LYS A 64 13.64 7.17 -3.81
CA LYS A 64 14.95 7.41 -3.20
C LYS A 64 14.77 8.02 -1.80
N LYS A 65 15.65 7.63 -0.88
CA LYS A 65 15.71 8.25 0.46
C LYS A 65 15.90 9.75 0.33
N ASN A 66 15.06 10.51 1.00
CA ASN A 66 15.19 11.95 1.17
C ASN A 66 14.59 12.38 2.52
N LYS A 67 14.80 13.65 2.90
CA LYS A 67 14.35 14.18 4.21
C LYS A 67 12.84 14.16 4.43
N THR A 68 12.04 14.02 3.37
CA THR A 68 10.57 14.04 3.45
C THR A 68 9.93 12.69 3.19
N SER A 69 10.70 11.69 2.72
CA SER A 69 10.18 10.35 2.45
C SER A 69 9.96 9.59 3.74
N MET A 70 8.71 9.19 4.00
CA MET A 70 8.38 8.25 5.07
C MET A 70 8.63 6.81 4.65
N ILE A 71 8.48 6.52 3.34
CA ILE A 71 8.78 5.21 2.75
C ILE A 71 9.72 5.45 1.58
N TYR A 72 10.80 4.68 1.52
CA TYR A 72 11.75 4.67 0.40
C TYR A 72 12.24 3.25 0.09
N GLY A 73 12.89 3.09 -1.04
CA GLY A 73 13.32 1.79 -1.56
C GLY A 73 12.55 1.37 -2.80
N LYS A 74 12.49 0.07 -3.03
CA LYS A 74 11.77 -0.52 -4.16
C LYS A 74 10.87 -1.64 -3.70
N ALA A 75 9.63 -1.65 -4.18
CA ALA A 75 8.70 -2.75 -3.95
C ALA A 75 8.10 -3.24 -5.27
N TYR A 76 8.03 -4.54 -5.39
CA TYR A 76 7.49 -5.24 -6.56
C TYR A 76 6.37 -6.16 -6.13
N ALA A 77 5.25 -6.06 -6.83
CA ALA A 77 4.09 -6.87 -6.52
C ALA A 77 3.46 -7.52 -7.76
N GLY A 78 3.00 -8.74 -7.57
CA GLY A 78 1.93 -9.31 -8.37
C GLY A 78 0.58 -8.87 -7.80
N MET A 79 -0.41 -8.70 -8.65
CA MET A 79 -1.76 -8.32 -8.24
C MET A 79 -2.80 -8.98 -9.10
N ASN A 80 -3.86 -9.46 -8.48
CA ASN A 80 -5.09 -9.86 -9.14
C ASN A 80 -6.24 -9.39 -8.26
N ALA A 81 -6.96 -8.37 -8.70
CA ALA A 81 -8.03 -7.77 -7.94
C ALA A 81 -9.23 -7.43 -8.81
N LYS A 82 -10.42 -7.45 -8.21
CA LYS A 82 -11.67 -6.98 -8.80
C LYS A 82 -12.25 -5.88 -7.95
N LEU A 83 -12.72 -4.82 -8.61
CA LEU A 83 -13.45 -3.73 -8.00
C LEU A 83 -14.83 -3.67 -8.64
N THR A 84 -15.86 -3.96 -7.85
CA THR A 84 -17.25 -4.08 -8.34
C THR A 84 -18.21 -3.36 -7.42
N GLY A 85 -19.35 -2.99 -7.95
CA GLY A 85 -20.44 -2.42 -7.17
C GLY A 85 -20.89 -1.06 -7.67
N PRO A 86 -21.99 -0.52 -7.11
CA PRO A 86 -22.38 0.86 -7.31
C PRO A 86 -21.36 1.79 -6.62
N PHE A 87 -21.26 3.05 -7.08
CA PHE A 87 -20.35 4.02 -6.48
C PHE A 87 -20.64 4.28 -4.99
N THR A 88 -21.85 3.99 -4.54
CA THR A 88 -22.30 4.10 -3.14
C THR A 88 -21.96 2.86 -2.30
N ASP A 89 -21.52 1.76 -2.92
CA ASP A 89 -21.19 0.51 -2.24
C ASP A 89 -20.20 -0.29 -3.10
N LEU A 90 -18.95 0.16 -3.06
CA LEU A 90 -17.86 -0.47 -3.80
C LEU A 90 -17.25 -1.61 -3.01
N ASN A 91 -17.02 -2.72 -3.68
CA ASN A 91 -16.38 -3.90 -3.12
C ASN A 91 -15.12 -4.26 -3.92
N MET A 92 -13.99 -4.33 -3.22
CA MET A 92 -12.71 -4.76 -3.80
C MET A 92 -12.30 -6.10 -3.20
N THR A 93 -12.04 -7.07 -4.06
CA THR A 93 -11.55 -8.40 -3.65
C THR A 93 -10.38 -8.83 -4.50
N GLY A 94 -9.45 -9.57 -3.92
CA GLY A 94 -8.32 -10.09 -4.69
C GLY A 94 -7.14 -10.51 -3.86
N GLY A 95 -5.97 -10.57 -4.54
CA GLY A 95 -4.70 -10.90 -3.93
C GLY A 95 -3.58 -9.99 -4.41
N ILE A 96 -2.65 -9.75 -3.50
CA ILE A 96 -1.36 -9.08 -3.74
C ILE A 96 -0.28 -10.06 -3.32
N ASN A 97 0.71 -10.25 -4.18
CA ASN A 97 1.90 -11.02 -3.88
C ASN A 97 3.11 -10.08 -3.89
N LEU A 98 3.69 -9.82 -2.71
CA LEU A 98 4.89 -9.01 -2.56
C LEU A 98 6.11 -9.87 -2.88
N LEU A 99 6.87 -9.48 -3.91
CA LEU A 99 7.92 -10.30 -4.48
C LEU A 99 9.23 -10.21 -3.69
N ASN A 100 10.02 -11.26 -3.72
CA ASN A 100 11.32 -11.40 -3.02
C ASN A 100 12.35 -10.30 -3.34
N SER A 101 12.21 -9.64 -4.49
CA SER A 101 13.04 -8.50 -4.88
C SER A 101 12.69 -7.18 -4.17
N THR A 102 11.67 -7.19 -3.32
CA THR A 102 11.25 -6.00 -2.56
C THR A 102 12.22 -5.69 -1.43
N ASP A 103 12.60 -4.42 -1.37
CA ASP A 103 13.46 -3.85 -0.33
C ASP A 103 12.99 -2.42 -0.05
N ILE A 104 12.26 -2.24 1.05
CA ILE A 104 11.65 -0.96 1.44
C ILE A 104 12.02 -0.61 2.86
N THR A 105 12.13 0.67 3.13
CA THR A 105 12.34 1.18 4.50
C THR A 105 11.27 2.20 4.84
N TYR A 106 10.74 2.06 6.04
CA TYR A 106 9.82 3.00 6.66
C TYR A 106 10.56 3.82 7.72
N THR A 107 10.42 5.15 7.67
CA THR A 107 11.00 6.06 8.68
C THR A 107 9.92 6.47 9.66
N LEU A 108 10.08 6.08 10.92
CA LEU A 108 9.21 6.51 12.02
C LEU A 108 9.56 7.95 12.39
N ARG A 109 8.59 8.86 12.28
CA ARG A 109 8.77 10.25 12.70
C ARG A 109 7.99 10.51 13.98
N SER A 110 8.67 11.09 14.97
CA SER A 110 8.10 11.39 16.29
C SER A 110 7.08 12.54 16.32
N SER A 111 6.90 13.22 15.18
CA SER A 111 6.03 14.40 15.07
C SER A 111 4.84 14.21 14.13
N ASP A 112 4.34 12.99 13.96
CA ASP A 112 3.12 12.81 13.18
C ASP A 112 1.90 13.28 13.98
N PRO A 113 1.15 14.27 13.48
CA PRO A 113 -0.18 14.53 14.00
C PRO A 113 -1.02 13.26 13.88
N THR A 114 -1.76 12.97 14.91
CA THR A 114 -2.63 11.82 15.13
C THR A 114 -3.20 11.20 13.85
N LEU A 115 -3.12 9.90 13.74
CA LEU A 115 -3.61 9.06 12.63
C LEU A 115 -5.09 9.33 12.21
N GLU A 116 -5.82 10.11 12.99
CA GLU A 116 -7.21 10.50 12.67
C GLU A 116 -7.31 11.49 11.51
N ASP A 117 -6.25 12.24 11.20
CA ASP A 117 -6.32 13.30 10.17
C ASP A 117 -5.76 12.87 8.80
N LYS A 118 -5.06 11.73 8.70
CA LYS A 118 -4.37 11.31 7.45
C LYS A 118 -5.07 10.26 6.62
N SER A 119 -6.11 9.62 7.11
CA SER A 119 -6.91 8.69 6.30
C SER A 119 -7.70 9.39 5.18
N VAL A 120 -7.87 10.71 5.28
CA VAL A 120 -8.55 11.55 4.30
C VAL A 120 -7.61 12.01 3.17
N ASP A 121 -6.30 12.00 3.37
CA ASP A 121 -5.32 12.59 2.42
C ASP A 121 -4.65 11.57 1.49
N LEU A 122 -5.02 10.28 1.54
CA LEU A 122 -4.42 9.23 0.72
C LEU A 122 -4.84 9.27 -0.77
N VAL A 123 -5.85 10.04 -1.11
CA VAL A 123 -6.23 10.29 -2.52
C VAL A 123 -6.53 11.77 -2.72
N ARG A 124 -5.51 12.57 -2.91
CA ARG A 124 -5.68 13.94 -3.41
C ARG A 124 -5.73 13.90 -4.93
N PHE A 125 -6.91 13.96 -5.49
CA PHE A 125 -7.05 14.28 -6.92
C PHE A 125 -6.64 15.74 -7.12
N THR A 126 -5.42 15.98 -7.61
CA THR A 126 -5.04 17.29 -8.13
C THR A 126 -5.76 17.48 -9.45
N SER A 127 -6.77 18.33 -9.46
CA SER A 127 -7.35 18.82 -10.70
C SER A 127 -6.31 19.69 -11.41
N PHE A 128 -5.93 19.31 -12.64
CA PHE A 128 -5.24 20.20 -13.55
C PHE A 128 -6.23 21.31 -13.95
N ARG A 129 -6.11 22.47 -13.32
CA ARG A 129 -6.73 23.67 -13.83
C ARG A 129 -5.70 24.42 -14.65
N ASP A 130 -5.81 24.30 -15.97
CA ASP A 130 -5.52 25.43 -16.83
C ASP A 130 -6.73 26.35 -16.79
N SER A 131 -6.45 27.62 -16.54
CA SER A 131 -7.34 28.73 -16.33
C SER A 131 -8.53 28.80 -17.29
N VAL A 132 -9.71 28.42 -16.84
CA VAL A 132 -11.00 29.03 -17.25
C VAL A 132 -11.86 29.06 -16.00
N GLU A 133 -12.23 30.28 -15.56
CA GLU A 133 -13.27 30.47 -14.57
C GLU A 133 -14.58 29.92 -15.12
N VAL A 134 -15.00 28.78 -14.59
CA VAL A 134 -16.35 28.25 -14.75
C VAL A 134 -16.93 28.18 -13.35
N GLU A 135 -18.05 28.88 -13.17
CA GLU A 135 -18.86 28.88 -11.95
C GLU A 135 -18.98 27.49 -11.37
N GLU A 136 -18.77 27.40 -10.05
CA GLU A 136 -18.86 26.18 -9.25
C GLU A 136 -20.23 25.53 -9.41
N ALA A 137 -20.32 24.56 -10.30
CA ALA A 137 -21.40 23.59 -10.23
C ALA A 137 -21.06 22.59 -9.10
N VAL A 138 -21.69 22.81 -7.98
CA VAL A 138 -21.72 21.94 -6.81
C VAL A 138 -22.29 20.57 -7.22
N PHE A 139 -21.43 19.62 -7.64
CA PHE A 139 -21.77 18.20 -7.74
C PHE A 139 -20.55 17.32 -7.45
N LEU A 140 -19.88 17.58 -6.34
CA LEU A 140 -19.11 16.54 -5.66
C LEU A 140 -19.92 16.18 -4.41
N THR A 141 -20.88 15.31 -4.58
CA THR A 141 -21.30 14.45 -3.48
C THR A 141 -20.01 13.86 -2.91
N LYS A 142 -19.69 14.19 -1.65
CA LYS A 142 -18.68 13.46 -0.88
C LYS A 142 -19.04 11.98 -1.08
N VAL A 143 -18.22 11.24 -1.82
CA VAL A 143 -18.28 9.78 -1.78
C VAL A 143 -17.88 9.46 -0.36
N ASP A 144 -18.86 9.11 0.43
CA ASP A 144 -18.65 8.77 1.83
C ASP A 144 -17.73 7.55 1.83
N ALA A 145 -16.52 7.68 2.38
CA ALA A 145 -15.56 6.55 2.45
C ALA A 145 -16.14 5.35 3.24
N SER A 146 -17.27 5.56 3.93
CA SER A 146 -18.06 4.55 4.61
C SER A 146 -18.64 3.48 3.68
N SER A 147 -18.62 3.68 2.36
CA SER A 147 -19.23 2.77 1.37
C SER A 147 -18.23 1.87 0.65
N PHE A 148 -16.99 1.78 1.12
CA PHE A 148 -15.95 0.96 0.48
C PHE A 148 -15.62 -0.25 1.34
N ALA A 149 -15.97 -1.45 0.85
CA ALA A 149 -15.56 -2.71 1.43
C ALA A 149 -14.38 -3.31 0.66
N MET A 150 -13.40 -3.88 1.36
CA MET A 150 -12.24 -4.51 0.73
C MET A 150 -11.87 -5.79 1.47
N LYS A 151 -11.54 -6.83 0.71
CA LYS A 151 -10.90 -8.05 1.22
C LYS A 151 -9.75 -8.44 0.31
N MET A 152 -8.53 -8.30 0.82
CA MET A 152 -7.31 -8.61 0.07
C MET A 152 -6.50 -9.68 0.79
N GLN A 153 -6.12 -10.71 0.06
CA GLN A 153 -5.11 -11.67 0.50
C GLN A 153 -3.74 -11.08 0.13
N ILE A 154 -2.81 -11.05 1.08
CA ILE A 154 -1.47 -10.53 0.90
C ILE A 154 -0.50 -11.67 1.17
N GLU A 155 0.19 -12.11 0.13
CA GLU A 155 1.29 -13.05 0.21
C GLU A 155 2.61 -12.26 0.18
N ILE A 156 3.48 -12.49 1.14
CA ILE A 156 4.78 -11.84 1.25
C ILE A 156 5.84 -12.91 1.06
N GLY A 157 6.70 -12.74 0.05
CA GLY A 157 7.81 -13.65 -0.19
C GLY A 157 8.81 -13.64 0.97
N ASP A 158 9.39 -14.79 1.28
CA ASP A 158 10.28 -15.02 2.43
C ASP A 158 11.64 -14.31 2.37
N GLN A 159 12.00 -13.74 1.21
CA GLN A 159 13.20 -12.92 1.00
C GLN A 159 12.89 -11.41 0.91
N VAL A 160 11.65 -11.01 1.13
CA VAL A 160 11.29 -9.59 1.20
C VAL A 160 12.04 -8.94 2.35
N ARG A 161 12.70 -7.82 2.06
CA ARG A 161 13.39 -7.01 3.06
C ARG A 161 12.55 -5.78 3.41
N ALA A 162 12.43 -5.54 4.70
CA ALA A 162 11.79 -4.36 5.24
C ALA A 162 12.69 -3.71 6.30
N GLY A 163 12.96 -2.43 6.14
CA GLY A 163 13.67 -1.61 7.11
C GLY A 163 12.70 -0.72 7.88
N VAL A 164 13.01 -0.46 9.14
CA VAL A 164 12.32 0.53 9.96
C VAL A 164 13.37 1.43 10.60
N GLU A 165 13.37 2.71 10.26
CA GLU A 165 14.15 3.72 10.99
C GLU A 165 13.38 4.14 12.23
N LEU A 166 13.90 3.79 13.40
CA LEU A 166 13.29 4.01 14.71
C LEU A 166 13.62 5.38 15.29
N SER A 167 14.59 6.08 14.69
CA SER A 167 14.99 7.45 15.06
C SER A 167 15.16 8.31 13.81
N GLU A 168 14.93 9.61 13.94
CA GLU A 168 15.00 10.57 12.83
C GLU A 168 16.41 10.69 12.21
N ASP A 169 17.43 10.48 13.02
CA ASP A 169 18.85 10.50 12.61
C ASP A 169 19.29 9.17 11.96
N GLY A 170 18.42 8.14 11.95
CA GLY A 170 18.71 6.82 11.41
C GLY A 170 19.69 6.00 12.24
N THR A 171 20.07 6.43 13.44
CA THR A 171 21.00 5.69 14.31
C THR A 171 20.37 4.44 14.91
N ASN A 172 19.06 4.45 15.12
CA ASN A 172 18.30 3.31 15.58
C ASN A 172 17.46 2.79 14.42
N HIS A 173 17.73 1.59 13.99
CA HIS A 173 17.00 0.98 12.87
C HIS A 173 16.91 -0.54 12.99
N ALA A 174 15.90 -1.08 12.38
CA ALA A 174 15.71 -2.51 12.21
C ALA A 174 15.67 -2.83 10.71
N ASN A 175 16.40 -3.87 10.30
CA ASN A 175 16.30 -4.46 8.99
C ASN A 175 15.84 -5.89 9.16
N ILE A 176 14.69 -6.23 8.61
CA ILE A 176 14.09 -7.55 8.73
C ILE A 176 13.92 -8.20 7.38
N GLN A 177 14.06 -9.49 7.34
CA GLN A 177 13.75 -10.32 6.18
C GLN A 177 12.78 -11.40 6.60
N GLY A 178 11.78 -11.66 5.76
CA GLY A 178 10.79 -12.68 6.06
C GLY A 178 9.62 -12.66 5.10
N GLY A 179 8.67 -13.53 5.34
CA GLY A 179 7.48 -13.67 4.52
C GLY A 179 6.28 -14.18 5.30
N GLY A 180 5.15 -14.27 4.64
CA GLY A 180 3.93 -14.76 5.27
C GLY A 180 2.67 -14.45 4.49
N ASN A 181 1.55 -14.83 5.08
CA ASN A 181 0.24 -14.64 4.50
C ASN A 181 -0.62 -13.82 5.44
N LEU A 182 -1.15 -12.72 4.91
CA LEU A 182 -2.01 -11.79 5.63
C LEU A 182 -3.33 -11.62 4.90
N VAL A 183 -4.37 -11.30 5.63
CA VAL A 183 -5.69 -10.93 5.08
C VAL A 183 -6.04 -9.55 5.62
N LEU A 184 -6.17 -8.60 4.71
CA LEU A 184 -6.62 -7.25 4.99
C LEU A 184 -8.10 -7.15 4.65
N VAL A 185 -8.91 -6.73 5.62
CA VAL A 185 -10.33 -6.49 5.43
C VAL A 185 -10.65 -5.06 5.87
N THR A 186 -11.32 -4.33 5.01
CA THR A 186 -11.93 -3.03 5.35
C THR A 186 -13.44 -3.17 5.26
N ASN A 187 -14.11 -2.81 6.32
CA ASN A 187 -15.57 -2.77 6.36
C ASN A 187 -15.99 -1.37 6.78
N PRO A 188 -16.97 -0.75 6.09
CA PRO A 188 -17.47 0.58 6.44
C PRO A 188 -17.90 0.72 7.90
N GLU A 189 -18.44 -0.34 8.50
CA GLU A 189 -18.96 -0.31 9.87
C GLU A 189 -17.91 -0.62 10.94
N SER A 190 -16.99 -1.56 10.66
CA SER A 190 -16.01 -2.07 11.64
C SER A 190 -14.58 -1.57 11.42
N GLY A 191 -14.36 -0.78 10.37
CA GLY A 191 -13.05 -0.25 10.03
C GLY A 191 -12.12 -1.27 9.37
N MET A 192 -10.82 -1.08 9.56
CA MET A 192 -9.77 -1.88 8.92
C MET A 192 -9.21 -2.91 9.89
N THR A 193 -9.16 -4.16 9.46
CA THR A 193 -8.58 -5.27 10.22
C THR A 193 -7.52 -6.00 9.41
N LEU A 194 -6.49 -6.49 10.09
CA LEU A 194 -5.42 -7.31 9.53
C LEU A 194 -5.36 -8.61 10.31
N SER A 195 -5.26 -9.74 9.62
CA SER A 195 -5.06 -11.04 10.25
C SER A 195 -4.03 -11.85 9.48
N GLY A 196 -3.30 -12.70 10.20
CA GLY A 196 -2.27 -13.57 9.63
C GLY A 196 -0.93 -13.39 10.30
N LYS A 197 0.08 -14.08 9.76
CA LYS A 197 1.40 -14.17 10.37
C LYS A 197 2.49 -13.80 9.35
N TYR A 198 3.43 -12.98 9.81
CA TYR A 198 4.68 -12.69 9.12
C TYR A 198 5.83 -13.36 9.89
N ILE A 199 6.55 -14.25 9.24
CA ILE A 199 7.62 -15.04 9.82
C ILE A 199 8.95 -14.46 9.38
N LEU A 200 9.80 -14.11 10.34
CA LEU A 200 11.12 -13.59 10.10
C LEU A 200 12.10 -14.73 9.80
N THR A 201 12.78 -14.64 8.67
CA THR A 201 13.88 -15.54 8.29
C THR A 201 15.22 -15.05 8.82
N GLY A 202 15.32 -13.76 9.16
CA GLY A 202 16.48 -13.11 9.73
C GLY A 202 16.31 -11.61 9.82
N GLY A 203 17.38 -10.95 10.24
CA GLY A 203 17.42 -9.48 10.31
C GLY A 203 18.36 -8.99 11.39
N THR A 204 18.51 -7.67 11.47
CA THR A 204 19.34 -6.98 12.46
C THR A 204 18.56 -5.82 13.07
N VAL A 205 18.77 -5.57 14.36
CA VAL A 205 18.31 -4.35 15.03
C VAL A 205 19.54 -3.65 15.57
N GLU A 206 19.76 -2.44 15.14
CA GLU A 206 20.78 -1.55 15.66
C GLU A 206 20.15 -0.54 16.60
N TYR A 207 20.68 -0.45 17.81
CA TYR A 207 20.21 0.48 18.82
C TYR A 207 21.39 1.19 19.49
N ASN A 208 21.35 2.51 19.47
CA ASN A 208 22.36 3.33 20.11
C ASN A 208 21.94 3.65 21.55
N VAL A 209 22.57 2.96 22.49
CA VAL A 209 22.32 3.16 23.93
C VAL A 209 23.17 4.33 24.41
N PRO A 210 22.58 5.38 25.01
CA PRO A 210 23.35 6.46 25.61
C PRO A 210 24.38 5.89 26.59
N ILE A 211 25.63 6.40 26.52
CA ILE A 211 26.78 6.03 27.37
C ILE A 211 27.40 4.66 26.97
N VAL A 212 26.61 3.66 26.60
CA VAL A 212 27.09 2.30 26.25
C VAL A 212 27.52 2.20 24.79
N GLY A 213 26.96 3.05 23.92
CA GLY A 213 27.23 3.06 22.49
C GLY A 213 26.31 2.15 21.68
N LYS A 214 26.72 1.89 20.46
CA LYS A 214 25.94 1.12 19.48
C LYS A 214 25.93 -0.39 19.83
N LYS A 215 24.74 -0.95 19.90
CA LYS A 215 24.47 -2.38 20.07
C LYS A 215 23.80 -2.92 18.83
N GLU A 216 24.21 -4.10 18.40
CA GLU A 216 23.65 -4.83 17.28
C GLU A 216 23.09 -6.17 17.74
N PHE A 217 21.85 -6.43 17.37
CA PHE A 217 21.14 -7.67 17.68
C PHE A 217 20.76 -8.38 16.38
N ASN A 218 21.13 -9.64 16.27
CA ASN A 218 20.72 -10.49 15.16
C ASN A 218 19.40 -11.19 15.51
N ILE A 219 18.38 -10.97 14.69
CA ILE A 219 17.07 -11.61 14.83
C ILE A 219 17.20 -13.07 14.42
N ARG A 220 16.73 -13.97 15.27
CA ARG A 220 16.72 -15.40 15.00
C ARG A 220 15.58 -15.78 14.06
N SER A 221 15.86 -16.69 13.14
CA SER A 221 14.85 -17.29 12.28
C SER A 221 13.75 -17.97 13.12
N GLY A 222 12.49 -17.88 12.65
CA GLY A 222 11.32 -18.37 13.36
C GLY A 222 10.69 -17.34 14.30
N SER A 223 11.31 -16.19 14.49
CA SER A 223 10.64 -15.01 15.07
C SER A 223 9.44 -14.63 14.21
N PHE A 224 8.37 -14.08 14.79
CA PHE A 224 7.20 -13.73 14.00
C PHE A 224 6.43 -12.54 14.58
N VAL A 225 5.63 -11.93 13.70
CA VAL A 225 4.60 -10.94 14.02
C VAL A 225 3.25 -11.51 13.57
N GLU A 226 2.26 -11.51 14.45
CA GLU A 226 0.94 -12.06 14.18
C GLU A 226 -0.15 -11.02 14.46
N TRP A 227 -1.04 -10.82 13.49
CA TRP A 227 -2.21 -9.97 13.62
C TRP A 227 -3.48 -10.82 13.74
N THR A 228 -4.34 -10.44 14.68
CA THR A 228 -5.62 -11.10 14.94
C THR A 228 -6.81 -10.15 14.80
N GLY A 229 -6.63 -9.05 14.09
CA GLY A 229 -7.66 -8.04 13.82
C GLY A 229 -7.09 -6.63 13.88
N ASN A 230 -6.71 -6.13 15.03
CA ASN A 230 -6.20 -4.77 15.17
C ASN A 230 -4.79 -4.64 14.57
N MET A 231 -4.64 -3.81 13.53
CA MET A 231 -3.36 -3.58 12.85
C MET A 231 -2.30 -2.95 13.76
N MET A 232 -2.71 -2.14 14.73
CA MET A 232 -1.81 -1.39 15.62
C MET A 232 -1.42 -2.19 16.86
N ASN A 233 -1.96 -3.39 17.04
CA ASN A 233 -1.67 -4.23 18.20
C ASN A 233 -1.36 -5.69 17.79
N PRO A 234 -0.27 -5.93 17.07
CA PRO A 234 0.16 -7.29 16.73
C PRO A 234 0.74 -8.02 17.95
N LEU A 235 0.65 -9.33 17.94
CA LEU A 235 1.42 -10.21 18.79
C LEU A 235 2.85 -10.30 18.24
N LEU A 236 3.84 -9.97 19.06
CA LEU A 236 5.25 -10.05 18.71
C LEU A 236 5.89 -11.26 19.44
N ASN A 237 6.54 -12.13 18.70
CA ASN A 237 7.41 -13.18 19.22
C ASN A 237 8.77 -13.07 18.52
N ILE A 238 9.63 -12.22 19.07
CA ILE A 238 10.93 -11.93 18.48
C ILE A 238 12.03 -12.38 19.40
N SER A 239 12.88 -13.26 18.90
CA SER A 239 14.11 -13.70 19.55
C SER A 239 15.31 -13.11 18.84
N ALA A 240 16.20 -12.47 19.60
CA ALA A 240 17.41 -11.87 19.06
C ALA A 240 18.61 -12.20 19.94
N ALA A 241 19.81 -12.15 19.37
CA ALA A 241 21.06 -12.33 20.08
C ALA A 241 21.99 -11.14 19.81
N GLU A 242 22.64 -10.62 20.87
CA GLU A 242 23.66 -9.60 20.75
C GLU A 242 24.90 -10.18 20.08
N GLN A 243 25.47 -9.45 19.14
CA GLN A 243 26.77 -9.74 18.58
C GLN A 243 27.84 -9.07 19.43
N VAL A 244 28.49 -9.84 20.27
CA VAL A 244 29.64 -9.36 21.03
C VAL A 244 30.87 -9.46 20.13
N LYS A 245 31.53 -8.32 19.87
CA LYS A 245 32.81 -8.22 19.15
C LYS A 245 33.95 -8.29 20.14
#